data_876009af3483c42331f189190ce11599
#
_entry.id   876009af3483c42331f189190ce11599
#
_cell.length_a   1.000
_cell.length_b   1.000
_cell.length_c   1.000
_cell.angle_alpha   90.00
_cell.angle_beta   90.00
_cell.angle_gamma   90.00
#
_symmetry.space_group_name_H-M   'P 1'
#
loop_
_entity.id
_entity.type
_entity.pdbx_description
1 polymer ?
#
loop_
_entity_poly.entity_id
_entity_poly.type
_entity_poly.pdbx_seq_one_letter_code
_entity_poly.pdbx_strand_id
1 'polypeptide(L)'
;MTLFSRKKADLYNFRCPYCGDSQKRKNKTRGYLFKIKNTFVYKCHNCGVGKTLANFLKDQDTLLHDQYVMEKFKDGGTGKGTTVPNPKFEFKAPKFAKKDTNLEKISSLNISHPAREYLENRGIKDLDYFYYCPKFKAWTNEQKKMFDTLRQDSARIIIPFRDKEGNLFGYQGRSLAPKAKLRYITIMLDEDHPKIFGLDRIQDDKPVYIVEGPFDATFLNNSVAMAGSDADVRTFG
;
A
#
# COMPACT_ATOMS: atom_id res chain seq x y z
N MET A 1 -10.96 -20.69 12.19
CA MET A 1 -10.24 -19.56 11.54
C MET A 1 -8.75 -19.82 11.61
N THR A 2 -8.05 -19.76 10.49
CA THR A 2 -6.60 -20.03 10.44
C THR A 2 -5.79 -18.75 10.62
N LEU A 3 -4.65 -18.85 11.29
CA LEU A 3 -3.73 -17.72 11.58
C LEU A 3 -4.39 -16.57 12.37
N PHE A 4 -5.24 -16.92 13.34
CA PHE A 4 -5.92 -15.95 14.19
C PHE A 4 -4.93 -15.28 15.14
N SER A 5 -4.92 -13.95 15.18
CA SER A 5 -4.09 -13.17 16.10
C SER A 5 -4.83 -11.94 16.61
N ARG A 6 -4.66 -11.65 17.92
CA ARG A 6 -5.15 -10.40 18.52
C ARG A 6 -4.10 -9.31 18.30
N LYS A 7 -4.46 -8.22 17.64
CA LYS A 7 -3.57 -7.08 17.37
C LYS A 7 -3.68 -5.99 18.42
N LYS A 8 -4.91 -5.72 18.92
CA LYS A 8 -5.22 -4.77 19.97
C LYS A 8 -6.43 -5.29 20.78
N ALA A 9 -6.88 -4.56 21.78
CA ALA A 9 -7.98 -4.95 22.66
C ALA A 9 -9.24 -5.40 21.88
N ASP A 10 -9.67 -4.65 20.89
CA ASP A 10 -10.88 -4.91 20.10
C ASP A 10 -10.58 -5.07 18.60
N LEU A 11 -9.37 -5.58 18.26
CA LEU A 11 -8.92 -5.79 16.88
C LEU A 11 -8.25 -7.16 16.74
N TYR A 12 -8.84 -7.99 15.89
CA TYR A 12 -8.36 -9.32 15.58
C TYR A 12 -8.07 -9.43 14.09
N ASN A 13 -7.04 -10.18 13.74
CA ASN A 13 -6.63 -10.42 12.37
C ASN A 13 -6.48 -11.91 12.12
N PHE A 14 -6.94 -12.37 10.97
CA PHE A 14 -6.88 -13.77 10.56
C PHE A 14 -7.01 -13.92 9.05
N ARG A 15 -6.75 -15.11 8.57
CA ARG A 15 -6.92 -15.42 7.15
C ARG A 15 -8.39 -15.37 6.77
N CYS A 16 -8.71 -14.65 5.69
CA CYS A 16 -10.10 -14.48 5.24
C CYS A 16 -10.74 -15.84 4.90
N PRO A 17 -11.86 -16.20 5.51
CA PRO A 17 -12.53 -17.45 5.21
C PRO A 17 -13.28 -17.45 3.86
N TYR A 18 -13.54 -16.26 3.29
CA TYR A 18 -14.26 -16.14 2.03
C TYR A 18 -13.35 -16.24 0.80
N CYS A 19 -12.22 -15.56 0.80
CA CYS A 19 -11.31 -15.55 -0.35
C CYS A 19 -10.00 -16.33 -0.12
N GLY A 20 -9.76 -16.80 1.11
CA GLY A 20 -8.52 -17.50 1.45
C GLY A 20 -7.26 -16.66 1.34
N ASP A 21 -7.39 -15.32 1.25
CA ASP A 21 -6.27 -14.39 1.05
C ASP A 21 -5.40 -14.74 -0.19
N SER A 22 -4.09 -14.83 -0.02
CA SER A 22 -3.18 -15.17 -1.10
C SER A 22 -2.99 -16.68 -1.23
N GLN A 23 -3.20 -17.23 -2.42
CA GLN A 23 -2.91 -18.63 -2.70
C GLN A 23 -1.40 -18.93 -2.71
N LYS A 24 -0.60 -17.95 -3.15
CA LYS A 24 0.88 -18.07 -3.21
C LYS A 24 1.55 -17.92 -1.85
N ARG A 25 1.01 -17.12 -0.94
CA ARG A 25 1.59 -16.84 0.38
C ARG A 25 0.59 -17.21 1.48
N LYS A 26 0.70 -18.42 1.99
CA LYS A 26 -0.21 -19.00 2.99
C LYS A 26 -0.20 -18.28 4.35
N ASN A 27 0.79 -17.43 4.62
CA ASN A 27 0.93 -16.67 5.86
C ASN A 27 0.28 -15.27 5.83
N LYS A 28 -0.29 -14.84 4.70
CA LYS A 28 -0.99 -13.55 4.62
C LYS A 28 -2.36 -13.64 5.30
N THR A 29 -2.66 -12.60 6.11
CA THR A 29 -3.90 -12.46 6.87
C THR A 29 -4.46 -11.08 6.61
N ARG A 30 -5.58 -10.97 5.88
CA ARG A 30 -6.23 -9.71 5.51
C ARG A 30 -7.69 -9.62 5.96
N GLY A 31 -8.16 -10.63 6.70
CA GLY A 31 -9.43 -10.59 7.40
C GLY A 31 -9.26 -9.93 8.77
N TYR A 32 -10.11 -8.97 9.08
CA TYR A 32 -10.12 -8.25 10.35
C TYR A 32 -11.49 -8.31 11.00
N LEU A 33 -11.52 -8.56 12.31
CA LEU A 33 -12.67 -8.40 13.15
C LEU A 33 -12.36 -7.28 14.14
N PHE A 34 -13.16 -6.22 14.14
CA PHE A 34 -12.94 -5.05 14.97
C PHE A 34 -14.25 -4.45 15.47
N LYS A 35 -14.16 -3.73 16.58
CA LYS A 35 -15.32 -3.16 17.23
C LYS A 35 -15.67 -1.78 16.65
N ILE A 36 -16.93 -1.60 16.29
CA ILE A 36 -17.51 -0.29 15.96
C ILE A 36 -18.64 -0.03 16.94
N LYS A 37 -18.52 1.05 17.74
CA LYS A 37 -19.45 1.31 18.83
C LYS A 37 -19.54 0.08 19.75
N ASN A 38 -20.71 -0.53 19.89
CA ASN A 38 -20.93 -1.70 20.75
C ASN A 38 -21.04 -3.02 19.98
N THR A 39 -20.60 -3.08 18.73
CA THR A 39 -20.70 -4.30 17.93
C THR A 39 -19.42 -4.59 17.17
N PHE A 40 -19.12 -5.86 16.97
CA PHE A 40 -18.01 -6.27 16.09
C PHE A 40 -18.45 -6.36 14.64
N VAL A 41 -17.56 -5.96 13.74
CA VAL A 41 -17.72 -6.10 12.29
C VAL A 41 -16.50 -6.79 11.71
N TYR A 42 -16.77 -7.63 10.72
CA TYR A 42 -15.74 -8.27 9.92
C TYR A 42 -15.52 -7.51 8.62
N LYS A 43 -14.26 -7.34 8.22
CA LYS A 43 -13.88 -6.86 6.89
C LYS A 43 -12.62 -7.54 6.38
N CYS A 44 -12.61 -7.87 5.11
CA CYS A 44 -11.42 -8.36 4.42
C CYS A 44 -10.87 -7.28 3.48
N HIS A 45 -9.58 -6.95 3.62
CA HIS A 45 -8.89 -5.99 2.75
C HIS A 45 -8.42 -6.60 1.41
N ASN A 46 -8.65 -7.90 1.20
CA ASN A 46 -8.32 -8.55 -0.07
C ASN A 46 -9.52 -8.64 -1.01
N CYS A 47 -10.66 -9.14 -0.53
CA CYS A 47 -11.85 -9.32 -1.34
C CYS A 47 -12.95 -8.28 -1.09
N GLY A 48 -12.73 -7.34 -0.16
CA GLY A 48 -13.68 -6.27 0.14
C GLY A 48 -14.92 -6.70 0.95
N VAL A 49 -15.09 -8.00 1.22
CA VAL A 49 -16.26 -8.50 1.98
C VAL A 49 -16.30 -7.85 3.36
N GLY A 50 -17.44 -7.22 3.67
CA GLY A 50 -17.78 -6.68 4.98
C GLY A 50 -19.06 -7.31 5.52
N LYS A 51 -19.07 -7.71 6.80
CA LYS A 51 -20.21 -8.36 7.45
C LYS A 51 -20.33 -7.91 8.91
N THR A 52 -21.56 -7.81 9.42
CA THR A 52 -21.78 -7.74 10.88
C THR A 52 -21.34 -9.03 11.53
N LEU A 53 -21.05 -9.02 12.84
CA LEU A 53 -20.65 -10.22 13.56
C LEU A 53 -21.71 -11.34 13.41
N ALA A 54 -22.98 -10.99 13.54
CA ALA A 54 -24.06 -11.97 13.37
C ALA A 54 -24.02 -12.65 12.00
N ASN A 55 -23.95 -11.86 10.92
CA ASN A 55 -23.89 -12.41 9.57
C ASN A 55 -22.57 -13.16 9.29
N PHE A 56 -21.48 -12.71 9.89
CA PHE A 56 -20.21 -13.41 9.78
C PHE A 56 -20.26 -14.77 10.47
N LEU A 57 -20.82 -14.84 11.70
CA LEU A 57 -20.98 -16.10 12.43
C LEU A 57 -21.92 -17.03 11.69
N LYS A 58 -23.05 -16.53 11.16
CA LYS A 58 -23.99 -17.32 10.38
C LYS A 58 -23.33 -18.01 9.18
N ASP A 59 -22.42 -17.31 8.50
CA ASP A 59 -21.71 -17.86 7.36
C ASP A 59 -20.63 -18.90 7.76
N GLN A 60 -20.07 -18.79 8.97
CA GLN A 60 -18.96 -19.64 9.41
C GLN A 60 -19.43 -20.83 10.25
N ASP A 61 -20.41 -20.62 11.12
CA ASP A 61 -20.90 -21.62 12.07
C ASP A 61 -22.26 -21.19 12.62
N THR A 62 -23.29 -21.92 12.24
CA THR A 62 -24.67 -21.63 12.65
C THR A 62 -24.89 -21.80 14.15
N LEU A 63 -24.20 -22.74 14.82
CA LEU A 63 -24.30 -22.93 16.26
C LEU A 63 -23.76 -21.74 17.02
N LEU A 64 -22.60 -21.22 16.61
CA LEU A 64 -22.02 -20.00 17.18
C LEU A 64 -22.89 -18.76 16.91
N HIS A 65 -23.54 -18.71 15.76
CA HIS A 65 -24.51 -17.65 15.44
C HIS A 65 -25.67 -17.68 16.41
N ASP A 66 -26.29 -18.86 16.63
CA ASP A 66 -27.45 -19.00 17.49
C ASP A 66 -27.10 -18.68 18.97
N GLN A 67 -25.93 -19.12 19.43
CA GLN A 67 -25.43 -18.75 20.74
C GLN A 67 -25.26 -17.22 20.88
N TYR A 68 -24.64 -16.57 19.89
CA TYR A 68 -24.45 -15.12 19.88
C TYR A 68 -25.80 -14.36 19.89
N VAL A 69 -26.79 -14.81 19.13
CA VAL A 69 -28.13 -14.21 19.12
C VAL A 69 -28.81 -14.36 20.46
N MET A 70 -28.71 -15.55 21.08
CA MET A 70 -29.27 -15.82 22.42
C MET A 70 -28.63 -14.97 23.52
N GLU A 71 -27.31 -14.80 23.48
CA GLU A 71 -26.57 -13.92 24.41
C GLU A 71 -27.02 -12.47 24.25
N LYS A 72 -27.09 -11.98 23.01
CA LYS A 72 -27.56 -10.61 22.74
C LYS A 72 -28.99 -10.38 23.21
N PHE A 73 -29.85 -11.37 23.10
CA PHE A 73 -31.23 -11.29 23.57
C PHE A 73 -31.30 -11.22 25.10
N LYS A 74 -30.47 -12.00 25.79
CA LYS A 74 -30.34 -11.94 27.28
C LYS A 74 -29.85 -10.58 27.75
N ASP A 75 -28.98 -9.92 26.99
CA ASP A 75 -28.43 -8.59 27.28
C ASP A 75 -29.40 -7.43 26.91
N GLY A 76 -30.67 -7.73 26.60
CA GLY A 76 -31.70 -6.74 26.26
C GLY A 76 -31.60 -6.16 24.84
N GLY A 77 -30.81 -6.76 23.97
CA GLY A 77 -30.72 -6.41 22.55
C GLY A 77 -31.94 -6.90 21.79
N THR A 78 -32.75 -6.00 21.23
CA THR A 78 -33.80 -6.38 20.27
C THR A 78 -33.12 -6.93 19.03
N GLY A 79 -33.37 -8.18 18.65
CA GLY A 79 -32.76 -8.87 17.50
C GLY A 79 -33.03 -8.27 16.11
N LYS A 80 -33.52 -7.03 16.01
CA LYS A 80 -33.57 -6.24 14.79
C LYS A 80 -32.17 -5.75 14.47
N GLY A 81 -31.59 -6.34 13.43
CA GLY A 81 -30.29 -5.92 12.90
C GLY A 81 -30.25 -4.42 12.68
N THR A 82 -29.36 -3.75 13.35
CA THR A 82 -28.98 -2.40 12.97
C THR A 82 -28.47 -2.48 11.53
N THR A 83 -29.16 -1.82 10.63
CA THR A 83 -28.60 -1.50 9.31
C THR A 83 -27.23 -0.86 9.55
N VAL A 84 -26.19 -1.59 9.21
CA VAL A 84 -24.84 -1.07 9.33
C VAL A 84 -24.78 0.11 8.37
N PRO A 85 -24.62 1.36 8.84
CA PRO A 85 -24.30 2.43 7.92
C PRO A 85 -23.06 1.95 7.18
N ASN A 86 -23.06 2.08 5.84
CA ASN A 86 -21.82 1.89 5.09
C ASN A 86 -20.75 2.65 5.83
N PRO A 87 -19.73 1.98 6.39
CA PRO A 87 -18.71 2.70 7.11
C PRO A 87 -18.07 3.64 6.08
N LYS A 88 -18.44 4.92 6.15
CA LYS A 88 -17.60 5.95 5.60
C LYS A 88 -16.32 5.86 6.43
N PHE A 89 -15.36 5.11 5.93
CA PHE A 89 -13.99 5.27 6.37
C PHE A 89 -13.58 6.64 5.87
N GLU A 90 -13.80 7.66 6.69
CA GLU A 90 -12.96 8.83 6.60
C GLU A 90 -11.58 8.34 6.99
N PHE A 91 -10.84 7.87 6.00
CA PHE A 91 -9.40 7.84 6.12
C PHE A 91 -9.04 9.30 6.38
N LYS A 92 -8.78 9.66 7.63
CA LYS A 92 -7.94 10.82 7.88
C LYS A 92 -6.65 10.42 7.18
N ALA A 93 -6.54 10.85 5.92
CA ALA A 93 -5.27 10.80 5.23
C ALA A 93 -4.26 11.33 6.25
N PRO A 94 -3.24 10.57 6.63
CA PRO A 94 -2.20 11.12 7.45
C PRO A 94 -1.81 12.38 6.71
N LYS A 95 -1.87 13.53 7.38
CA LYS A 95 -1.37 14.78 6.84
C LYS A 95 0.14 14.59 6.79
N PHE A 96 0.60 13.89 5.76
CA PHE A 96 1.98 13.94 5.40
C PHE A 96 2.18 15.38 4.94
N ALA A 97 2.77 16.20 5.81
CA ALA A 97 3.37 17.43 5.34
C ALA A 97 4.17 17.04 4.09
N LYS A 98 4.04 17.81 3.00
CA LYS A 98 4.85 17.64 1.79
C LYS A 98 6.28 17.38 2.25
N LYS A 99 6.64 16.12 2.41
CA LYS A 99 8.01 15.77 2.77
C LYS A 99 8.78 15.92 1.49
N ASP A 100 9.42 17.05 1.37
CA ASP A 100 10.49 17.19 0.41
C ASP A 100 11.50 16.07 0.72
N THR A 101 11.98 15.41 -0.30
CA THR A 101 12.88 14.26 -0.11
C THR A 101 14.21 14.68 0.52
N ASN A 102 14.53 15.98 0.61
CA ASN A 102 15.83 16.54 0.99
C ASN A 102 17.00 15.93 0.18
N LEU A 103 16.70 15.36 -0.97
CA LEU A 103 17.67 14.77 -1.89
C LEU A 103 17.86 15.68 -3.10
N GLU A 104 19.04 15.60 -3.68
CA GLU A 104 19.37 16.32 -4.90
C GLU A 104 18.62 15.74 -6.11
N LYS A 105 18.01 16.62 -6.91
CA LYS A 105 17.35 16.21 -8.17
C LYS A 105 18.40 15.76 -9.17
N ILE A 106 18.07 14.76 -9.99
CA ILE A 106 18.98 14.25 -11.02
C ILE A 106 19.35 15.34 -12.04
N SER A 107 18.41 16.26 -12.34
CA SER A 107 18.64 17.38 -13.25
C SER A 107 19.74 18.35 -12.79
N SER A 108 19.94 18.51 -11.47
CA SER A 108 20.98 19.41 -10.90
C SER A 108 22.37 18.77 -10.82
N LEU A 109 22.46 17.44 -11.00
CA LEU A 109 23.73 16.73 -11.00
C LEU A 109 24.57 17.08 -12.23
N ASN A 110 25.90 16.95 -12.11
CA ASN A 110 26.81 17.08 -13.24
C ASN A 110 26.43 16.13 -14.36
N ILE A 111 26.63 16.54 -15.62
CA ILE A 111 26.29 15.77 -16.81
C ILE A 111 26.97 14.38 -16.84
N SER A 112 28.19 14.30 -16.29
CA SER A 112 28.97 13.05 -16.19
C SER A 112 28.63 12.24 -14.93
N HIS A 113 27.61 12.63 -14.14
CA HIS A 113 27.26 11.88 -12.95
C HIS A 113 26.54 10.58 -13.33
N PRO A 114 26.94 9.39 -12.79
CA PRO A 114 26.40 8.09 -13.22
C PRO A 114 24.87 7.94 -13.14
N ALA A 115 24.22 8.61 -12.18
CA ALA A 115 22.77 8.58 -12.06
C ALA A 115 22.10 9.37 -13.19
N ARG A 116 22.67 10.50 -13.59
CA ARG A 116 22.18 11.33 -14.69
C ARG A 116 22.39 10.63 -16.02
N GLU A 117 23.61 10.18 -16.28
CA GLU A 117 23.94 9.39 -17.49
C GLU A 117 23.03 8.16 -17.64
N TYR A 118 22.72 7.49 -16.51
CA TYR A 118 21.83 6.32 -16.54
C TYR A 118 20.44 6.68 -17.07
N LEU A 119 19.83 7.79 -16.63
CA LEU A 119 18.50 8.20 -17.11
C LEU A 119 18.53 8.74 -18.53
N GLU A 120 19.55 9.56 -18.87
CA GLU A 120 19.71 10.11 -20.23
C GLU A 120 19.96 9.01 -21.26
N ASN A 121 20.79 8.02 -20.95
CA ASN A 121 21.03 6.85 -21.82
C ASN A 121 19.78 5.98 -22.01
N ARG A 122 18.80 6.03 -21.09
CA ARG A 122 17.48 5.42 -21.26
C ARG A 122 16.51 6.29 -22.05
N GLY A 123 16.89 7.50 -22.42
CA GLY A 123 16.04 8.46 -23.13
C GLY A 123 15.01 9.18 -22.23
N ILE A 124 15.16 9.12 -20.90
CA ILE A 124 14.27 9.81 -19.96
C ILE A 124 14.60 11.29 -19.96
N LYS A 125 13.62 12.12 -20.32
CA LYS A 125 13.76 13.58 -20.46
C LYS A 125 13.48 14.34 -19.16
N ASP A 126 12.51 13.89 -18.38
CA ASP A 126 12.07 14.54 -17.15
C ASP A 126 12.97 14.12 -15.96
N LEU A 127 14.18 14.70 -15.93
CA LEU A 127 15.18 14.43 -14.89
C LEU A 127 14.80 15.08 -13.54
N ASP A 128 13.93 16.09 -13.55
CA ASP A 128 13.48 16.80 -12.36
C ASP A 128 12.60 15.97 -11.44
N TYR A 129 12.00 14.92 -12.00
CA TYR A 129 11.11 14.03 -11.28
C TYR A 129 11.86 13.03 -10.37
N PHE A 130 13.14 12.79 -10.65
CA PHE A 130 13.96 11.80 -9.97
C PHE A 130 15.00 12.43 -9.08
N TYR A 131 15.40 11.67 -8.03
CA TYR A 131 16.40 12.17 -7.07
C TYR A 131 17.57 11.18 -6.95
N TYR A 132 18.71 11.71 -6.56
CA TYR A 132 19.90 10.92 -6.25
C TYR A 132 20.01 10.71 -4.75
N CYS A 133 20.16 9.46 -4.32
CA CYS A 133 20.39 9.09 -2.93
C CYS A 133 21.72 8.34 -2.80
N PRO A 134 22.76 8.93 -2.22
CA PRO A 134 24.07 8.30 -2.10
C PRO A 134 24.10 7.14 -1.12
N LYS A 135 23.26 7.18 -0.06
CA LYS A 135 23.17 6.17 0.99
C LYS A 135 21.70 5.81 1.24
N PHE A 136 21.20 4.89 0.43
CA PHE A 136 19.79 4.57 0.38
C PHE A 136 19.22 4.03 1.71
N LYS A 137 19.94 3.11 2.37
CA LYS A 137 19.44 2.50 3.61
C LYS A 137 19.40 3.52 4.75
N ALA A 138 20.43 4.35 4.88
CA ALA A 138 20.51 5.39 5.91
C ALA A 138 19.37 6.38 5.71
N TRP A 139 19.24 6.94 4.51
CA TRP A 139 18.17 7.87 4.18
C TRP A 139 16.77 7.28 4.35
N THR A 140 16.54 6.01 3.94
CA THR A 140 15.28 5.33 4.17
C THR A 140 14.95 5.23 5.65
N ASN A 141 15.93 4.89 6.50
CA ASN A 141 15.70 4.77 7.93
C ASN A 141 15.37 6.10 8.62
N GLU A 142 15.75 7.23 8.04
CA GLU A 142 15.31 8.56 8.48
C GLU A 142 13.82 8.81 8.19
N GLN A 143 13.32 8.25 7.08
CA GLN A 143 11.91 8.36 6.72
C GLN A 143 11.04 7.34 7.45
N LYS A 144 11.47 6.08 7.42
CA LYS A 144 10.80 4.93 8.02
C LYS A 144 11.85 3.86 8.33
N LYS A 145 11.96 3.42 9.57
CA LYS A 145 12.91 2.37 9.93
C LYS A 145 12.58 1.05 9.22
N MET A 146 13.43 0.67 8.27
CA MET A 146 13.26 -0.51 7.41
C MET A 146 14.46 -1.44 7.43
N PHE A 147 15.66 -0.92 7.73
CA PHE A 147 16.91 -1.66 7.67
C PHE A 147 17.57 -1.73 9.05
N ASP A 148 17.83 -2.93 9.54
CA ASP A 148 18.54 -3.15 10.82
C ASP A 148 20.04 -2.92 10.71
N THR A 149 20.58 -3.06 9.49
CA THR A 149 22.01 -2.84 9.24
C THR A 149 22.23 -1.94 8.03
N LEU A 150 23.15 -1.00 8.19
CA LEU A 150 23.60 -0.10 7.13
C LEU A 150 24.81 -0.66 6.34
N ARG A 151 25.22 -1.91 6.62
CA ARG A 151 26.29 -2.54 5.84
C ARG A 151 25.90 -2.62 4.37
N GLN A 152 26.87 -2.36 3.48
CA GLN A 152 26.68 -2.37 2.02
C GLN A 152 25.56 -1.42 1.57
N ASP A 153 25.47 -0.25 2.21
CA ASP A 153 24.61 0.81 1.74
C ASP A 153 25.14 1.38 0.42
N SER A 154 24.28 1.48 -0.56
CA SER A 154 24.67 1.85 -1.93
C SER A 154 23.81 2.98 -2.47
N ALA A 155 24.39 3.72 -3.40
CA ALA A 155 23.69 4.78 -4.11
C ALA A 155 22.55 4.24 -4.98
N ARG A 156 21.43 5.01 -5.00
CA ARG A 156 20.26 4.68 -5.81
C ARG A 156 19.63 5.94 -6.41
N ILE A 157 18.99 5.76 -7.53
CA ILE A 157 18.01 6.71 -8.05
C ILE A 157 16.71 6.49 -7.32
N ILE A 158 16.14 7.56 -6.77
CA ILE A 158 14.82 7.53 -6.11
C ILE A 158 13.75 7.91 -7.11
N ILE A 159 12.77 7.05 -7.23
CA ILE A 159 11.56 7.18 -8.06
C ILE A 159 10.41 7.43 -7.08
N PRO A 160 9.93 8.67 -6.92
CA PRO A 160 8.90 8.99 -5.93
C PRO A 160 7.53 8.47 -6.38
N PHE A 161 6.72 8.02 -5.41
CA PHE A 161 5.30 7.74 -5.60
C PHE A 161 4.52 8.84 -4.91
N ARG A 162 3.81 9.63 -5.70
CA ARG A 162 3.04 10.78 -5.24
C ARG A 162 1.57 10.61 -5.56
N ASP A 163 0.72 11.08 -4.63
CA ASP A 163 -0.71 11.18 -4.87
C ASP A 163 -1.04 12.36 -5.80
N LYS A 164 -2.33 12.56 -6.12
CA LYS A 164 -2.79 13.66 -6.97
C LYS A 164 -2.49 15.04 -6.38
N GLU A 165 -2.36 15.14 -5.07
CA GLU A 165 -2.01 16.36 -4.33
C GLU A 165 -0.49 16.59 -4.27
N GLY A 166 0.32 15.64 -4.80
CA GLY A 166 1.77 15.68 -4.82
C GLY A 166 2.43 15.22 -3.52
N ASN A 167 1.69 14.62 -2.58
CA ASN A 167 2.26 14.09 -1.35
C ASN A 167 3.01 12.78 -1.62
N LEU A 168 4.17 12.63 -1.02
CA LEU A 168 4.99 11.43 -1.15
C LEU A 168 4.43 10.33 -0.23
N PHE A 169 3.88 9.25 -0.80
CA PHE A 169 3.38 8.09 -0.04
C PHE A 169 4.27 6.86 -0.14
N GLY A 170 5.25 6.87 -1.03
CA GLY A 170 6.22 5.80 -1.20
C GLY A 170 7.28 6.16 -2.22
N TYR A 171 8.22 5.27 -2.42
CA TYR A 171 9.24 5.44 -3.45
C TYR A 171 9.88 4.10 -3.81
N GLN A 172 10.52 4.07 -4.96
CA GLN A 172 11.33 2.95 -5.39
C GLN A 172 12.79 3.42 -5.58
N GLY A 173 13.72 2.67 -5.00
CA GLY A 173 15.15 2.92 -5.14
C GLY A 173 15.78 2.02 -6.20
N ARG A 174 16.19 2.58 -7.36
CA ARG A 174 16.90 1.87 -8.42
C ARG A 174 18.41 1.88 -8.16
N SER A 175 19.03 0.73 -8.02
CA SER A 175 20.47 0.61 -7.84
C SER A 175 21.25 1.02 -9.08
N LEU A 176 22.36 1.78 -8.88
CA LEU A 176 23.31 2.11 -9.92
C LEU A 176 24.36 1.01 -10.14
N ALA A 177 24.51 0.07 -9.19
CA ALA A 177 25.47 -1.02 -9.30
C ALA A 177 25.04 -2.03 -10.37
N PRO A 178 25.91 -2.36 -11.36
CA PRO A 178 25.56 -3.24 -12.48
C PRO A 178 25.13 -4.65 -12.05
N LYS A 179 25.73 -5.17 -10.98
CA LYS A 179 25.49 -6.54 -10.47
C LYS A 179 24.71 -6.54 -9.15
N ALA A 180 23.85 -5.53 -8.92
CA ALA A 180 23.05 -5.49 -7.70
C ALA A 180 22.09 -6.69 -7.63
N LYS A 181 22.11 -7.42 -6.50
CA LYS A 181 21.14 -8.52 -6.23
C LYS A 181 19.71 -8.03 -6.25
N LEU A 182 19.47 -6.84 -5.70
CA LEU A 182 18.17 -6.16 -5.71
C LEU A 182 18.30 -4.86 -6.52
N ARG A 183 17.91 -4.94 -7.78
CA ARG A 183 17.92 -3.77 -8.67
C ARG A 183 16.96 -2.70 -8.20
N TYR A 184 15.78 -3.10 -7.76
CA TYR A 184 14.75 -2.21 -7.27
C TYR A 184 14.35 -2.60 -5.84
N ILE A 185 14.16 -1.61 -4.99
CA ILE A 185 13.61 -1.75 -3.64
C ILE A 185 12.47 -0.75 -3.52
N THR A 186 11.26 -1.24 -3.25
CA THR A 186 10.08 -0.40 -3.06
C THR A 186 9.82 -0.22 -1.58
N ILE A 187 9.67 1.02 -1.15
CA ILE A 187 9.35 1.43 0.21
C ILE A 187 8.03 2.18 0.19
N MET A 188 7.07 1.70 0.97
CA MET A 188 5.82 2.40 1.20
C MET A 188 5.91 3.14 2.53
N LEU A 189 5.77 4.45 2.49
CA LEU A 189 5.66 5.30 3.69
C LEU A 189 4.26 5.18 4.27
N ASP A 190 3.27 5.07 3.39
CA ASP A 190 1.89 4.75 3.71
C ASP A 190 1.51 3.42 3.05
N GLU A 191 1.18 2.43 3.87
CA GLU A 191 0.84 1.08 3.39
C GLU A 191 -0.61 0.96 2.90
N ASP A 192 -1.44 1.96 3.17
CA ASP A 192 -2.82 2.02 2.71
C ASP A 192 -2.92 2.51 1.25
N HIS A 193 -1.86 3.17 0.74
CA HIS A 193 -1.77 3.55 -0.67
C HIS A 193 -1.36 2.37 -1.57
N PRO A 194 -1.89 2.33 -2.80
CA PRO A 194 -1.45 1.34 -3.78
C PRO A 194 0.00 1.60 -4.21
N LYS A 195 0.75 0.55 -4.56
CA LYS A 195 2.12 0.66 -5.09
C LYS A 195 2.10 1.09 -6.56
N ILE A 196 1.65 2.32 -6.80
CA ILE A 196 1.48 2.88 -8.12
C ILE A 196 2.34 4.13 -8.25
N PHE A 197 3.13 4.18 -9.30
CA PHE A 197 3.88 5.35 -9.74
C PHE A 197 3.05 6.19 -10.68
N GLY A 198 3.14 7.52 -10.57
CA GLY A 198 2.60 8.45 -11.57
C GLY A 198 1.16 8.89 -11.33
N LEU A 199 0.58 8.67 -10.14
CA LEU A 199 -0.78 9.14 -9.83
C LEU A 199 -0.91 10.67 -9.87
N ASP A 200 0.16 11.40 -9.53
CA ASP A 200 0.26 12.85 -9.59
C ASP A 200 0.30 13.41 -11.02
N ARG A 201 0.41 12.55 -12.03
CA ARG A 201 0.55 12.91 -13.44
C ARG A 201 -0.70 12.58 -14.26
N ILE A 202 -1.73 12.01 -13.63
CA ILE A 202 -2.95 11.57 -14.28
C ILE A 202 -3.86 12.75 -14.61
N GLN A 203 -4.39 12.73 -15.84
CA GLN A 203 -5.47 13.58 -16.32
C GLN A 203 -6.73 12.71 -16.43
N ASP A 204 -7.72 12.96 -15.61
CA ASP A 204 -8.91 12.10 -15.48
C ASP A 204 -9.82 12.12 -16.73
N ASP A 205 -9.68 13.12 -17.58
CA ASP A 205 -10.42 13.28 -18.83
C ASP A 205 -9.83 12.50 -20.02
N LYS A 206 -8.71 11.80 -19.81
CA LYS A 206 -8.00 11.06 -20.85
C LYS A 206 -7.79 9.59 -20.50
N PRO A 207 -7.67 8.71 -21.50
CA PRO A 207 -7.31 7.31 -21.26
C PRO A 207 -6.00 7.21 -20.48
N VAL A 208 -5.98 6.36 -19.45
CA VAL A 208 -4.81 6.09 -18.63
C VAL A 208 -4.14 4.81 -19.12
N TYR A 209 -2.84 4.89 -19.41
CA TYR A 209 -2.04 3.73 -19.78
C TYR A 209 -1.39 3.12 -18.55
N ILE A 210 -1.49 1.80 -18.41
CA ILE A 210 -0.89 1.06 -17.31
C ILE A 210 0.29 0.27 -17.85
N VAL A 211 1.47 0.49 -17.26
CA VAL A 211 2.70 -0.22 -17.60
C VAL A 211 3.31 -0.91 -16.39
N GLU A 212 4.27 -1.80 -16.61
CA GLU A 212 4.88 -2.58 -15.54
C GLU A 212 5.90 -1.75 -14.73
N GLY A 213 6.70 -0.94 -15.39
CA GLY A 213 7.83 -0.24 -14.78
C GLY A 213 7.67 1.27 -14.70
N PRO A 214 8.08 1.92 -13.59
CA PRO A 214 8.01 3.37 -13.45
C PRO A 214 8.76 4.15 -14.56
N PHE A 215 9.92 3.64 -15.00
CA PHE A 215 10.64 4.28 -16.10
C PHE A 215 9.88 4.16 -17.44
N ASP A 216 9.18 3.06 -17.66
CA ASP A 216 8.42 2.86 -18.89
C ASP A 216 7.23 3.84 -18.97
N ALA A 217 6.63 4.16 -17.81
CA ALA A 217 5.59 5.17 -17.73
C ALA A 217 6.07 6.59 -18.11
N THR A 218 7.37 6.87 -18.03
CA THR A 218 7.88 8.20 -18.43
C THR A 218 7.84 8.46 -19.93
N PHE A 219 7.69 7.41 -20.75
CA PHE A 219 7.61 7.52 -22.21
C PHE A 219 6.18 7.69 -22.73
N LEU A 220 5.18 7.52 -21.87
CA LEU A 220 3.78 7.62 -22.25
C LEU A 220 3.12 8.78 -21.51
N ASN A 221 2.34 9.55 -22.25
CA ASN A 221 1.48 10.56 -21.63
C ASN A 221 0.35 9.89 -20.89
N ASN A 222 -0.04 10.44 -19.74
CA ASN A 222 -1.16 9.97 -18.91
C ASN A 222 -1.04 8.49 -18.55
N SER A 223 0.08 8.11 -17.94
CA SER A 223 0.40 6.73 -17.63
C SER A 223 0.79 6.54 -16.16
N VAL A 224 0.52 5.34 -15.67
CA VAL A 224 0.92 4.86 -14.35
C VAL A 224 1.71 3.57 -14.48
N ALA A 225 2.55 3.28 -13.49
CA ALA A 225 3.25 2.00 -13.41
C ALA A 225 2.95 1.27 -12.12
N MET A 226 2.82 -0.05 -12.24
CA MET A 226 2.62 -0.95 -11.11
C MET A 226 3.97 -1.36 -10.53
N ALA A 227 4.39 -0.71 -9.45
CA ALA A 227 5.70 -0.94 -8.83
C ALA A 227 5.76 -2.21 -7.93
N GLY A 228 5.10 -3.27 -8.34
CA GLY A 228 5.11 -4.58 -7.65
C GLY A 228 4.11 -5.55 -8.23
N SER A 229 4.36 -6.85 -8.06
CA SER A 229 3.53 -7.95 -8.57
C SER A 229 2.16 -8.12 -7.89
N ASP A 230 1.82 -7.27 -6.93
CA ASP A 230 0.62 -7.40 -6.08
C ASP A 230 -0.49 -6.41 -6.47
N ALA A 231 -0.36 -5.67 -7.56
CA ALA A 231 -1.39 -4.74 -8.00
C ALA A 231 -2.56 -5.50 -8.66
N ASP A 232 -3.74 -5.35 -8.09
CA ASP A 232 -4.98 -5.87 -8.65
C ASP A 232 -5.62 -4.77 -9.52
N VAL A 233 -6.09 -5.13 -10.71
CA VAL A 233 -6.77 -4.22 -11.66
C VAL A 233 -7.96 -3.49 -10.99
N ARG A 234 -8.53 -4.08 -9.93
CA ARG A 234 -9.59 -3.48 -9.10
C ARG A 234 -9.18 -2.24 -8.30
N THR A 235 -7.90 -1.87 -8.33
CA THR A 235 -7.40 -0.66 -7.67
C THR A 235 -7.79 0.63 -8.40
N PHE A 236 -8.26 0.51 -9.64
CA PHE A 236 -8.60 1.63 -10.53
C PHE A 236 -10.12 1.82 -10.75
N GLY A 237 -10.97 1.05 -10.04
CA GLY A 237 -12.42 1.15 -10.11
C GLY A 237 -13.07 1.85 -8.93
#